data_5eebf2a30c84e33bc12e8bfac8b6d060
#
_entry.id   5eebf2a30c84e33bc12e8bfac8b6d060
#
_cell.length_a   1.000
_cell.length_b   1.000
_cell.length_c   1.000
_cell.angle_alpha   90.00
_cell.angle_beta   90.00
_cell.angle_gamma   90.00
#
_symmetry.space_group_name_H-M   'P 1'
#
loop_
_entity.id
_entity.type
_entity.pdbx_description
1 polymer ?
#
loop_
_entity_poly.entity_id
_entity_poly.type
_entity_poly.pdbx_seq_one_letter_code
_entity_poly.pdbx_strand_id
1 'polypeptide(L)'
;SLPVRETRAIVEGLLRGAQGQPPLQYGTTAGDAHLRQLTSARLAHLDDRPAQAAAYAPERLLITHGSQQLLYILSEILFDPGDLVLVEDPSYFVFLGIMQSHDIHGRGIRMEADGIDLAHLEATLNQLEQAGELARLKALYLVSYHSNPAGITTNAAKKAAALKLLRRYEKVAGHPIYLIEDAAYRELRFAGE
;
A
#
# COMPACT_ATOMS: atom_id res chain seq x y z
N SER A 1 0.20 -22.70 -12.14
CA SER A 1 -0.88 -23.40 -11.41
C SER A 1 -0.79 -23.05 -9.91
N LEU A 2 -1.93 -23.02 -9.23
CA LEU A 2 -1.96 -22.79 -7.78
C LEU A 2 -1.32 -24.00 -7.05
N PRO A 3 -0.57 -23.77 -5.93
CA PRO A 3 0.14 -24.82 -5.18
C PRO A 3 -0.79 -25.64 -4.30
N VAL A 4 -1.74 -26.34 -4.91
CA VAL A 4 -2.82 -27.07 -4.22
C VAL A 4 -2.29 -28.21 -3.35
N ARG A 5 -1.29 -28.96 -3.85
CA ARG A 5 -0.71 -30.11 -3.11
C ARG A 5 0.03 -29.65 -1.86
N GLU A 6 0.82 -28.61 -2.00
CA GLU A 6 1.61 -28.00 -0.91
C GLU A 6 0.66 -27.40 0.14
N THR A 7 -0.34 -26.65 -0.29
CA THR A 7 -1.35 -26.05 0.60
C THR A 7 -2.09 -27.14 1.40
N ARG A 8 -2.53 -28.22 0.71
CA ARG A 8 -3.20 -29.34 1.38
C ARG A 8 -2.32 -29.98 2.45
N ALA A 9 -1.04 -30.27 2.13
CA ALA A 9 -0.11 -30.87 3.05
C ALA A 9 0.13 -30.00 4.31
N ILE A 10 0.24 -28.68 4.12
CA ILE A 10 0.40 -27.72 5.22
C ILE A 10 -0.85 -27.69 6.09
N VAL A 11 -2.05 -27.59 5.52
CA VAL A 11 -3.30 -27.55 6.27
C VAL A 11 -3.51 -28.85 7.04
N GLU A 12 -3.30 -30.00 6.40
CA GLU A 12 -3.37 -31.30 7.08
C GLU A 12 -2.36 -31.41 8.24
N GLY A 13 -1.15 -30.88 8.06
CA GLY A 13 -0.12 -30.82 9.10
C GLY A 13 -0.54 -29.96 10.28
N LEU A 14 -1.09 -28.77 10.03
CA LEU A 14 -1.54 -27.82 11.06
C LEU A 14 -2.71 -28.38 11.90
N LEU A 15 -3.60 -29.18 11.30
CA LEU A 15 -4.79 -29.70 11.97
C LEU A 15 -4.59 -31.05 12.65
N ARG A 16 -3.39 -31.65 12.58
CA ARG A 16 -3.11 -32.95 13.21
C ARG A 16 -2.86 -32.85 14.71
N GLY A 17 -3.46 -33.78 15.47
CA GLY A 17 -3.20 -33.98 16.88
C GLY A 17 -3.75 -32.87 17.80
N ALA A 18 -3.21 -32.80 19.00
CA ALA A 18 -3.62 -31.84 20.04
C ALA A 18 -3.34 -30.37 19.67
N GLN A 19 -2.45 -30.14 18.73
CA GLN A 19 -2.10 -28.80 18.22
C GLN A 19 -3.03 -28.32 17.11
N GLY A 20 -4.02 -29.12 16.69
CA GLY A 20 -4.95 -28.76 15.63
C GLY A 20 -6.02 -27.73 16.01
N GLN A 21 -6.23 -27.46 17.30
CA GLN A 21 -7.23 -26.48 17.76
C GLN A 21 -6.79 -25.01 17.60
N PRO A 22 -5.54 -24.61 17.91
CA PRO A 22 -5.13 -23.20 17.84
C PRO A 22 -5.40 -22.52 16.49
N PRO A 23 -5.17 -23.15 15.32
CA PRO A 23 -5.47 -22.53 14.02
C PRO A 23 -6.95 -22.22 13.79
N LEU A 24 -7.86 -22.84 14.56
CA LEU A 24 -9.31 -22.68 14.45
C LEU A 24 -9.89 -21.73 15.52
N GLN A 25 -9.05 -21.18 16.39
CA GLN A 25 -9.48 -20.24 17.43
C GLN A 25 -9.41 -18.78 16.93
N TYR A 26 -10.06 -17.90 17.68
CA TYR A 26 -9.93 -16.45 17.43
C TYR A 26 -8.47 -16.01 17.59
N GLY A 27 -7.98 -15.30 16.60
CA GLY A 27 -6.69 -14.65 16.63
C GLY A 27 -6.71 -13.27 17.30
N THR A 28 -5.57 -12.60 17.34
CA THR A 28 -5.47 -11.19 17.76
C THR A 28 -5.88 -10.26 16.62
N THR A 29 -6.31 -9.04 16.94
CA THR A 29 -6.71 -8.02 15.95
C THR A 29 -5.60 -7.70 14.95
N ALA A 30 -4.34 -7.73 15.39
CA ALA A 30 -3.18 -7.48 14.53
C ALA A 30 -2.75 -8.71 13.70
N GLY A 31 -3.37 -9.86 13.91
CA GLY A 31 -2.98 -11.14 13.30
C GLY A 31 -1.97 -11.92 14.15
N ASP A 32 -1.65 -13.14 13.72
CA ASP A 32 -0.76 -14.06 14.43
C ASP A 32 0.63 -13.43 14.66
N ALA A 33 1.10 -13.46 15.90
CA ALA A 33 2.36 -12.83 16.30
C ALA A 33 3.58 -13.45 15.62
N HIS A 34 3.57 -14.78 15.46
CA HIS A 34 4.67 -15.49 14.81
C HIS A 34 4.70 -15.18 13.31
N LEU A 35 3.55 -15.13 12.64
CA LEU A 35 3.45 -14.74 11.23
C LEU A 35 3.94 -13.31 11.03
N ARG A 36 3.60 -12.37 11.92
CA ARG A 36 4.12 -10.98 11.85
C ARG A 36 5.64 -10.93 12.01
N GLN A 37 6.23 -11.73 12.91
CA GLN A 37 7.68 -11.84 13.07
C GLN A 37 8.36 -12.37 11.80
N LEU A 38 7.84 -13.46 11.22
CA LEU A 38 8.36 -14.03 9.97
C LEU A 38 8.24 -13.04 8.80
N THR A 39 7.10 -12.35 8.70
CA THR A 39 6.87 -11.34 7.66
C THR A 39 7.84 -10.16 7.83
N SER A 40 8.02 -9.67 9.05
CA SER A 40 8.99 -8.63 9.39
C SER A 40 10.41 -8.99 8.94
N ALA A 41 10.89 -10.17 9.35
CA ALA A 41 12.21 -10.64 8.97
C ALA A 41 12.37 -10.80 7.44
N ARG A 42 11.34 -11.33 6.77
CA ARG A 42 11.32 -11.47 5.30
C ARG A 42 11.39 -10.11 4.60
N LEU A 43 10.59 -9.13 5.01
CA LEU A 43 10.58 -7.79 4.41
C LEU A 43 11.93 -7.09 4.61
N ALA A 44 12.51 -7.15 5.81
CA ALA A 44 13.81 -6.58 6.09
C ALA A 44 14.90 -7.21 5.19
N HIS A 45 14.86 -8.55 5.01
CA HIS A 45 15.78 -9.26 4.13
C HIS A 45 15.61 -8.85 2.65
N LEU A 46 14.37 -8.72 2.18
CA LEU A 46 14.09 -8.29 0.79
C LEU A 46 14.56 -6.86 0.51
N ASP A 47 14.59 -6.01 1.52
CA ASP A 47 15.02 -4.62 1.43
C ASP A 47 16.50 -4.42 1.78
N ASP A 48 17.25 -5.51 1.99
CA ASP A 48 18.66 -5.48 2.45
C ASP A 48 18.84 -4.56 3.68
N ARG A 49 17.98 -4.75 4.68
CA ARG A 49 17.95 -3.96 5.92
C ARG A 49 18.15 -4.86 7.14
N PRO A 50 18.71 -4.32 8.22
CA PRO A 50 18.76 -5.05 9.50
C PRO A 50 17.34 -5.40 9.98
N ALA A 51 17.14 -6.65 10.40
CA ALA A 51 15.84 -7.11 10.91
C ALA A 51 15.33 -6.29 12.13
N GLN A 52 16.24 -5.62 12.85
CA GLN A 52 15.95 -4.78 14.01
C GLN A 52 15.61 -3.33 13.64
N ALA A 53 15.64 -2.97 12.36
CA ALA A 53 15.27 -1.62 11.95
C ALA A 53 13.81 -1.34 12.34
N ALA A 54 13.56 -0.20 13.00
CA ALA A 54 12.25 0.14 13.57
C ALA A 54 11.10 0.14 12.54
N ALA A 55 11.41 0.39 11.27
CA ALA A 55 10.41 0.34 10.20
C ALA A 55 9.83 -1.06 9.98
N TYR A 56 10.59 -2.11 10.31
CA TYR A 56 10.21 -3.51 10.13
C TYR A 56 9.75 -4.18 11.44
N ALA A 57 9.57 -3.43 12.51
CA ALA A 57 9.12 -4.00 13.79
C ALA A 57 7.79 -4.73 13.63
N PRO A 58 7.64 -5.97 14.14
CA PRO A 58 6.40 -6.75 14.00
C PRO A 58 5.14 -6.03 14.51
N GLU A 59 5.32 -5.09 15.46
CA GLU A 59 4.24 -4.27 16.01
C GLU A 59 3.67 -3.27 15.00
N ARG A 60 4.39 -3.01 13.89
CA ARG A 60 3.96 -2.15 12.78
C ARG A 60 3.25 -2.92 11.66
N LEU A 61 3.12 -4.23 11.81
CA LEU A 61 2.49 -5.11 10.84
C LEU A 61 1.08 -5.51 11.28
N LEU A 62 0.15 -5.44 10.34
CA LEU A 62 -1.19 -6.00 10.44
C LEU A 62 -1.34 -7.11 9.40
N ILE A 63 -1.85 -8.27 9.82
CA ILE A 63 -2.24 -9.34 8.91
C ILE A 63 -3.72 -9.17 8.63
N THR A 64 -4.05 -8.97 7.36
CA THR A 64 -5.43 -8.75 6.90
C THR A 64 -5.87 -9.84 5.93
N HIS A 65 -7.16 -9.88 5.60
CA HIS A 65 -7.71 -10.82 4.60
C HIS A 65 -7.50 -10.28 3.18
N GLY A 66 -6.23 -10.00 2.84
CA GLY A 66 -5.82 -9.43 1.56
C GLY A 66 -5.72 -7.89 1.58
N SER A 67 -5.04 -7.33 0.58
CA SER A 67 -4.78 -5.89 0.45
C SER A 67 -6.07 -5.07 0.29
N GLN A 68 -7.11 -5.64 -0.33
CA GLN A 68 -8.38 -4.95 -0.52
C GLN A 68 -9.07 -4.61 0.81
N GLN A 69 -9.04 -5.52 1.80
CA GLN A 69 -9.56 -5.21 3.14
C GLN A 69 -8.76 -4.07 3.78
N LEU A 70 -7.42 -4.09 3.63
CA LEU A 70 -6.58 -3.03 4.18
C LEU A 70 -6.89 -1.67 3.52
N LEU A 71 -7.03 -1.63 2.19
CA LEU A 71 -7.38 -0.40 1.47
C LEU A 71 -8.73 0.15 1.92
N TYR A 72 -9.73 -0.72 2.13
CA TYR A 72 -11.03 -0.33 2.67
C TYR A 72 -10.91 0.29 4.07
N ILE A 73 -10.20 -0.40 4.99
CA ILE A 73 -9.99 0.06 6.37
C ILE A 73 -9.19 1.39 6.37
N LEU A 74 -8.16 1.52 5.53
CA LEU A 74 -7.42 2.78 5.42
C LEU A 74 -8.32 3.92 4.94
N SER A 75 -9.24 3.65 4.01
CA SER A 75 -10.19 4.66 3.55
C SER A 75 -11.12 5.11 4.66
N GLU A 76 -11.61 4.17 5.48
CA GLU A 76 -12.48 4.49 6.64
C GLU A 76 -11.80 5.34 7.73
N ILE A 77 -10.50 5.13 7.97
CA ILE A 77 -9.80 5.77 9.10
C ILE A 77 -8.98 7.01 8.72
N LEU A 78 -8.62 7.17 7.45
CA LEU A 78 -7.75 8.27 7.00
C LEU A 78 -8.49 9.36 6.25
N PHE A 79 -9.69 9.08 5.72
CA PHE A 79 -10.39 10.00 4.82
C PHE A 79 -11.79 10.27 5.30
N ASP A 80 -12.23 11.51 5.12
CA ASP A 80 -13.60 11.95 5.28
C ASP A 80 -14.29 12.12 3.91
N PRO A 81 -15.65 12.05 3.84
CA PRO A 81 -16.39 12.38 2.62
C PRO A 81 -15.97 13.74 2.05
N GLY A 82 -15.70 13.80 0.76
CA GLY A 82 -15.21 15.00 0.08
C GLY A 82 -13.69 15.18 0.10
N ASP A 83 -12.93 14.33 0.77
CA ASP A 83 -11.46 14.36 0.72
C ASP A 83 -10.94 13.99 -0.68
N LEU A 84 -9.69 14.34 -0.94
CA LEU A 84 -9.01 14.15 -2.21
C LEU A 84 -7.83 13.19 -2.06
N VAL A 85 -7.73 12.23 -2.97
CA VAL A 85 -6.59 11.33 -3.11
C VAL A 85 -6.03 11.42 -4.52
N LEU A 86 -4.73 11.65 -4.65
CA LEU A 86 -4.03 11.53 -5.94
C LEU A 86 -3.81 10.04 -6.24
N VAL A 87 -4.06 9.63 -7.46
CA VAL A 87 -3.91 8.24 -7.92
C VAL A 87 -3.16 8.21 -9.25
N GLU A 88 -2.52 7.10 -9.55
CA GLU A 88 -1.99 6.85 -10.90
C GLU A 88 -3.11 6.92 -11.94
N ASP A 89 -2.80 7.37 -13.14
CA ASP A 89 -3.76 7.36 -14.26
C ASP A 89 -3.13 6.62 -15.46
N PRO A 90 -3.61 5.39 -15.75
CA PRO A 90 -4.71 4.65 -15.09
C PRO A 90 -4.31 4.00 -13.75
N SER A 91 -5.28 3.79 -12.85
CA SER A 91 -5.09 3.19 -11.52
C SER A 91 -5.91 1.92 -11.29
N TYR A 92 -5.69 1.27 -10.14
CA TYR A 92 -6.39 0.05 -9.74
C TYR A 92 -7.88 0.33 -9.49
N PHE A 93 -8.72 -0.21 -10.35
CA PHE A 93 -10.16 0.09 -10.39
C PHE A 93 -10.91 -0.27 -9.10
N VAL A 94 -10.44 -1.30 -8.34
CA VAL A 94 -11.09 -1.67 -7.07
C VAL A 94 -10.89 -0.58 -6.02
N PHE A 95 -9.70 0.02 -5.95
CA PHE A 95 -9.47 1.15 -5.04
C PHE A 95 -10.28 2.38 -5.44
N LEU A 96 -10.42 2.65 -6.74
CA LEU A 96 -11.28 3.72 -7.23
C LEU A 96 -12.75 3.48 -6.81
N GLY A 97 -13.22 2.22 -6.84
CA GLY A 97 -14.55 1.84 -6.35
C GLY A 97 -14.70 2.01 -4.84
N ILE A 98 -13.67 1.69 -4.04
CA ILE A 98 -13.65 1.94 -2.59
C ILE A 98 -13.74 3.45 -2.34
N MET A 99 -12.92 4.26 -3.02
CA MET A 99 -12.95 5.72 -2.87
C MET A 99 -14.36 6.28 -3.19
N GLN A 100 -14.97 5.83 -4.27
CA GLN A 100 -16.31 6.25 -4.65
C GLN A 100 -17.36 5.89 -3.59
N SER A 101 -17.26 4.70 -2.97
CA SER A 101 -18.18 4.27 -1.91
C SER A 101 -18.08 5.08 -0.61
N HIS A 102 -16.97 5.81 -0.42
CA HIS A 102 -16.70 6.67 0.74
C HIS A 102 -16.82 8.18 0.40
N ASP A 103 -17.32 8.51 -0.80
CA ASP A 103 -17.38 9.89 -1.31
C ASP A 103 -16.02 10.59 -1.32
N ILE A 104 -14.95 9.83 -1.64
CA ILE A 104 -13.57 10.33 -1.77
C ILE A 104 -13.30 10.65 -3.23
N HIS A 105 -12.76 11.83 -3.51
CA HIS A 105 -12.46 12.26 -4.86
C HIS A 105 -11.07 11.80 -5.30
N GLY A 106 -10.97 11.15 -6.46
CA GLY A 106 -9.71 10.79 -7.10
C GLY A 106 -9.25 11.83 -8.09
N ARG A 107 -7.96 12.19 -8.07
CA ARG A 107 -7.34 12.98 -9.14
C ARG A 107 -6.16 12.21 -9.75
N GLY A 108 -6.23 11.94 -11.07
CA GLY A 108 -5.23 11.17 -11.79
C GLY A 108 -3.92 11.91 -11.97
N ILE A 109 -2.81 11.21 -11.75
CA ILE A 109 -1.44 11.66 -12.07
C ILE A 109 -0.95 10.81 -13.24
N ARG A 110 -0.52 11.45 -14.32
CA ARG A 110 -0.01 10.76 -15.52
C ARG A 110 1.13 9.81 -15.17
N MET A 111 1.21 8.72 -15.95
CA MET A 111 2.28 7.74 -15.85
C MET A 111 3.28 7.91 -16.98
N GLU A 112 4.55 7.69 -16.67
CA GLU A 112 5.67 7.54 -17.59
C GLU A 112 6.16 6.09 -17.56
N ALA A 113 7.10 5.72 -18.43
CA ALA A 113 7.59 4.35 -18.55
C ALA A 113 8.23 3.78 -17.24
N ASP A 114 8.67 4.64 -16.34
CA ASP A 114 9.34 4.32 -15.08
C ASP A 114 8.58 4.81 -13.84
N GLY A 115 7.28 5.06 -13.94
CA GLY A 115 6.41 5.46 -12.84
C GLY A 115 5.66 6.76 -13.10
N ILE A 116 5.24 7.44 -12.02
CA ILE A 116 4.46 8.68 -12.14
C ILE A 116 5.27 9.83 -12.76
N ASP A 117 4.58 10.69 -13.49
CA ASP A 117 5.11 11.98 -13.99
C ASP A 117 5.22 12.98 -12.83
N LEU A 118 6.44 13.22 -12.36
CA LEU A 118 6.71 14.12 -11.23
C LEU A 118 6.39 15.58 -11.54
N ALA A 119 6.57 16.00 -12.80
CA ALA A 119 6.21 17.35 -13.22
C ALA A 119 4.70 17.57 -13.20
N HIS A 120 3.94 16.56 -13.64
CA HIS A 120 2.48 16.58 -13.53
C HIS A 120 2.00 16.52 -12.06
N LEU A 121 2.66 15.73 -11.21
CA LEU A 121 2.38 15.72 -9.78
C LEU A 121 2.58 17.09 -9.15
N GLU A 122 3.73 17.74 -9.41
CA GLU A 122 4.02 19.07 -8.88
C GLU A 122 3.04 20.13 -9.40
N ALA A 123 2.74 20.10 -10.71
CA ALA A 123 1.75 21.01 -11.30
C ALA A 123 0.36 20.83 -10.67
N THR A 124 -0.05 19.57 -10.40
CA THR A 124 -1.32 19.27 -9.75
C THR A 124 -1.35 19.80 -8.31
N LEU A 125 -0.27 19.61 -7.54
CA LEU A 125 -0.15 20.13 -6.18
C LEU A 125 -0.22 21.67 -6.15
N ASN A 126 0.46 22.34 -7.08
CA ASN A 126 0.39 23.80 -7.23
C ASN A 126 -1.04 24.28 -7.56
N GLN A 127 -1.76 23.57 -8.44
CA GLN A 127 -3.16 23.90 -8.76
C GLN A 127 -4.06 23.77 -7.53
N LEU A 128 -3.89 22.70 -6.73
CA LEU A 128 -4.64 22.51 -5.50
C LEU A 128 -4.35 23.60 -4.46
N GLU A 129 -3.09 24.02 -4.35
CA GLU A 129 -2.70 25.12 -3.48
C GLU A 129 -3.38 26.43 -3.91
N GLN A 130 -3.30 26.78 -5.19
CA GLN A 130 -3.92 28.00 -5.75
C GLN A 130 -5.45 27.99 -5.61
N ALA A 131 -6.08 26.82 -5.69
CA ALA A 131 -7.51 26.65 -5.51
C ALA A 131 -7.95 26.60 -4.04
N GLY A 132 -7.00 26.57 -3.08
CA GLY A 132 -7.33 26.40 -1.66
C GLY A 132 -7.82 24.99 -1.28
N GLU A 133 -7.55 23.99 -2.12
CA GLU A 133 -8.03 22.61 -1.95
C GLU A 133 -7.05 21.68 -1.25
N LEU A 134 -5.83 22.15 -0.90
CA LEU A 134 -4.82 21.33 -0.24
C LEU A 134 -5.28 20.76 1.11
N ALA A 135 -6.18 21.44 1.81
CA ALA A 135 -6.76 20.95 3.08
C ALA A 135 -7.52 19.62 2.91
N ARG A 136 -8.04 19.37 1.70
CA ARG A 136 -8.75 18.13 1.35
C ARG A 136 -7.82 17.01 0.88
N LEU A 137 -6.60 17.34 0.47
CA LEU A 137 -5.64 16.35 -0.05
C LEU A 137 -5.06 15.51 1.08
N LYS A 138 -5.38 14.22 1.12
CA LYS A 138 -4.94 13.31 2.19
C LYS A 138 -3.86 12.33 1.78
N ALA A 139 -3.84 11.88 0.52
CA ALA A 139 -2.89 10.87 0.10
C ALA A 139 -2.54 10.93 -1.38
N LEU A 140 -1.40 10.31 -1.71
CA LEU A 140 -1.04 9.79 -3.03
C LEU A 140 -1.01 8.28 -2.94
N TYR A 141 -1.80 7.59 -3.77
CA TYR A 141 -1.85 6.14 -3.90
C TYR A 141 -1.09 5.68 -5.13
N LEU A 142 -0.18 4.73 -4.96
CA LEU A 142 0.65 4.13 -6.01
C LEU A 142 0.57 2.61 -5.97
N VAL A 143 0.42 1.96 -7.13
CA VAL A 143 0.67 0.53 -7.33
C VAL A 143 2.09 0.38 -7.85
N SER A 144 3.05 0.29 -6.94
CA SER A 144 4.47 0.53 -7.23
C SER A 144 5.16 -0.51 -8.11
N TYR A 145 4.65 -1.75 -8.18
CA TYR A 145 5.30 -2.85 -8.90
C TYR A 145 4.31 -3.46 -9.89
N HIS A 146 4.68 -3.50 -11.17
CA HIS A 146 3.86 -4.08 -12.23
C HIS A 146 2.41 -3.61 -12.15
N SER A 147 2.22 -2.28 -12.04
CA SER A 147 0.94 -1.66 -11.71
C SER A 147 -0.22 -2.21 -12.55
N ASN A 148 -1.37 -2.37 -11.92
CA ASN A 148 -2.59 -2.80 -12.59
C ASN A 148 -3.48 -1.57 -12.86
N PRO A 149 -3.75 -1.19 -14.13
CA PRO A 149 -3.57 -1.98 -15.35
C PRO A 149 -2.31 -1.68 -16.18
N ALA A 150 -1.47 -0.70 -15.81
CA ALA A 150 -0.44 -0.18 -16.71
C ALA A 150 0.78 -1.11 -16.88
N GLY A 151 1.03 -2.05 -15.97
CA GLY A 151 2.20 -2.93 -15.98
C GLY A 151 3.52 -2.21 -15.65
N ILE A 152 3.49 -0.98 -15.21
CA ILE A 152 4.65 -0.13 -14.95
C ILE A 152 5.16 -0.39 -13.53
N THR A 153 6.49 -0.41 -13.35
CA THR A 153 7.13 -0.41 -12.03
C THR A 153 7.67 0.99 -11.75
N THR A 154 7.26 1.58 -10.64
CA THR A 154 7.70 2.93 -10.27
C THR A 154 9.11 2.89 -9.70
N ASN A 155 10.01 3.64 -10.32
CA ASN A 155 11.41 3.78 -9.90
C ASN A 155 11.50 4.32 -8.46
N ALA A 156 12.42 3.75 -7.66
CA ALA A 156 12.62 4.14 -6.27
C ALA A 156 12.96 5.64 -6.11
N ALA A 157 13.74 6.22 -7.04
CA ALA A 157 14.05 7.64 -7.04
C ALA A 157 12.81 8.51 -7.25
N LYS A 158 11.86 8.09 -8.09
CA LYS A 158 10.58 8.77 -8.30
C LYS A 158 9.69 8.70 -7.05
N LYS A 159 9.64 7.55 -6.38
CA LYS A 159 8.92 7.43 -5.09
C LYS A 159 9.48 8.37 -4.04
N ALA A 160 10.81 8.43 -3.91
CA ALA A 160 11.48 9.35 -2.98
C ALA A 160 11.22 10.82 -3.32
N ALA A 161 11.25 11.18 -4.62
CA ALA A 161 10.95 12.52 -5.09
C ALA A 161 9.49 12.90 -4.85
N ALA A 162 8.55 11.99 -5.12
CA ALA A 162 7.13 12.19 -4.82
C ALA A 162 6.89 12.45 -3.34
N LEU A 163 7.48 11.62 -2.45
CA LEU A 163 7.39 11.82 -1.01
C LEU A 163 7.95 13.19 -0.58
N LYS A 164 9.07 13.62 -1.17
CA LYS A 164 9.65 14.95 -0.91
C LYS A 164 8.72 16.08 -1.35
N LEU A 165 8.05 15.93 -2.50
CA LEU A 165 7.03 16.87 -2.95
C LEU A 165 5.87 16.94 -1.95
N LEU A 166 5.27 15.82 -1.58
CA LEU A 166 4.15 15.77 -0.63
C LEU A 166 4.51 16.49 0.68
N ARG A 167 5.69 16.19 1.26
CA ARG A 167 6.17 16.84 2.50
C ARG A 167 6.31 18.36 2.40
N ARG A 168 6.59 18.89 1.21
CA ARG A 168 6.64 20.33 0.99
C ARG A 168 5.26 20.95 1.14
N TYR A 169 4.22 20.28 0.62
CA TYR A 169 2.84 20.76 0.64
C TYR A 169 2.11 20.48 1.96
N GLU A 170 2.56 19.51 2.76
CA GLU A 170 2.03 19.26 4.11
C GLU A 170 2.01 20.53 4.98
N LYS A 171 3.03 21.37 4.85
CA LYS A 171 3.12 22.62 5.62
C LYS A 171 2.01 23.60 5.27
N VAL A 172 1.59 23.63 4.01
CA VAL A 172 0.50 24.47 3.53
C VAL A 172 -0.84 23.84 3.83
N ALA A 173 -0.95 22.53 3.65
CA ALA A 173 -2.14 21.74 3.94
C ALA A 173 -2.52 21.77 5.45
N GLY A 174 -1.51 21.92 6.33
CA GLY A 174 -1.70 21.91 7.78
C GLY A 174 -1.86 20.51 8.39
N HIS A 175 -1.65 19.45 7.61
CA HIS A 175 -1.74 18.05 8.02
C HIS A 175 -0.85 17.16 7.16
N PRO A 176 -0.56 15.91 7.59
CA PRO A 176 0.17 14.95 6.78
C PRO A 176 -0.55 14.61 5.47
N ILE A 177 0.23 14.43 4.39
CA ILE A 177 -0.23 13.88 3.11
C ILE A 177 0.45 12.53 2.94
N TYR A 178 -0.31 11.45 3.06
CA TYR A 178 0.23 10.09 3.08
C TYR A 178 0.63 9.62 1.68
N LEU A 179 1.72 8.86 1.59
CA LEU A 179 2.00 8.03 0.41
C LEU A 179 1.59 6.61 0.74
N ILE A 180 0.56 6.11 0.06
CA ILE A 180 0.06 4.74 0.18
C ILE A 180 0.66 3.94 -0.96
N GLU A 181 1.50 2.97 -0.63
CA GLU A 181 2.14 2.09 -1.59
C GLU A 181 1.48 0.71 -1.58
N ASP A 182 0.78 0.37 -2.67
CA ASP A 182 0.30 -0.99 -2.91
C ASP A 182 1.39 -1.79 -3.63
N ALA A 183 1.95 -2.75 -2.90
CA ALA A 183 3.07 -3.57 -3.35
C ALA A 183 2.67 -5.03 -3.59
N ALA A 184 1.41 -5.28 -3.95
CA ALA A 184 0.86 -6.64 -4.12
C ALA A 184 1.67 -7.50 -5.11
N TYR A 185 2.31 -6.89 -6.10
CA TYR A 185 3.07 -7.59 -7.14
C TYR A 185 4.58 -7.54 -6.97
N ARG A 186 5.07 -7.01 -5.85
CA ARG A 186 6.50 -6.79 -5.60
C ARG A 186 7.38 -8.02 -5.84
N GLU A 187 6.90 -9.21 -5.51
CA GLU A 187 7.65 -10.46 -5.61
C GLU A 187 7.45 -11.18 -6.95
N LEU A 188 6.61 -10.66 -7.85
CA LEU A 188 6.32 -11.27 -9.15
C LEU A 188 7.31 -10.78 -10.22
N ARG A 189 8.62 -10.99 -9.98
CA ARG A 189 9.68 -10.66 -10.95
C ARG A 189 10.50 -11.88 -11.30
N PHE A 190 11.00 -11.94 -12.54
CA PHE A 190 11.86 -13.03 -13.02
C PHE A 190 13.35 -12.70 -12.90
N ALA A 191 13.74 -11.46 -13.12
CA ALA A 191 15.11 -10.97 -13.02
C ALA A 191 15.12 -9.43 -12.86
N GLY A 192 16.25 -8.92 -12.35
CA GLY A 192 16.44 -7.47 -12.14
C GLY A 192 15.89 -6.96 -10.81
N GLU A 193 16.11 -5.67 -10.58
CA GLU A 193 15.64 -4.92 -9.41
C GLU A 193 14.18 -4.50 -9.56
#